data_f3486e254011866f202113a847d86c7b
#
_entry.id   f3486e254011866f202113a847d86c7b
#
_cell.length_a   1.000
_cell.length_b   1.000
_cell.length_c   1.000
_cell.angle_alpha   90.00
_cell.angle_beta   90.00
_cell.angle_gamma   90.00
#
_symmetry.space_group_name_H-M   'P 1'
#
loop_
_entity.id
_entity.type
_entity.pdbx_description
1 polymer ?
#
loop_
_entity_poly.entity_id
_entity_poly.type
_entity_poly.pdbx_seq_one_letter_code
_entity_poly.pdbx_strand_id
1 'polypeptide(L)'
;PNQPQKAALIQAINGATSRDQVAEKLKEAEALDEAMKQLEDQVNQDDQISNSSPFINEDSDKQKTYNDKIQAAKEIINQTSNPTLDKQKIADTLQNIKDAVNNLHGDQKLAQSKQDANNQLNHLDDLTEEQKNHFKPLINNADTRDEVNKQLEIAKQLNGDMSTLHKVINDKDQIQHLSNYINADNDKKQNYDNAIKEAEDLIHNHPDTLDHKALQDLLNKIDQAHNELNGESRFKQA
;
A
#
# COMPACT_ATOMS: atom_id res chain seq x y z
N PRO A 1 -34.10 22.34 -1.11
CA PRO A 1 -34.70 21.25 -0.33
C PRO A 1 -35.19 20.11 -1.25
N ASN A 2 -35.31 18.89 -0.71
CA ASN A 2 -35.90 17.77 -1.44
C ASN A 2 -37.42 17.91 -1.51
N GLN A 3 -38.08 17.06 -2.29
CA GLN A 3 -39.53 17.15 -2.52
C GLN A 3 -40.37 17.03 -1.24
N PRO A 4 -40.13 16.07 -0.32
CA PRO A 4 -40.89 16.01 0.92
C PRO A 4 -40.68 17.24 1.83
N GLN A 5 -39.48 17.82 1.83
CA GLN A 5 -39.22 19.08 2.55
C GLN A 5 -40.03 20.22 1.97
N LYS A 6 -40.04 20.37 0.63
CA LYS A 6 -40.86 21.40 -0.07
C LYS A 6 -42.34 21.26 0.26
N ALA A 7 -42.86 20.05 0.22
CA ALA A 7 -44.26 19.77 0.54
C ALA A 7 -44.62 20.18 1.97
N ALA A 8 -43.77 19.85 2.95
CA ALA A 8 -43.97 20.20 4.34
C ALA A 8 -43.91 21.73 4.56
N LEU A 9 -42.94 22.39 3.91
CA LEU A 9 -42.79 23.86 4.00
C LEU A 9 -43.99 24.61 3.36
N ILE A 10 -44.48 24.12 2.23
CA ILE A 10 -45.67 24.67 1.59
C ILE A 10 -46.91 24.57 2.50
N GLN A 11 -47.10 23.41 3.12
CA GLN A 11 -48.20 23.21 4.08
C GLN A 11 -48.08 24.19 5.27
N ALA A 12 -46.88 24.39 5.80
CA ALA A 12 -46.65 25.31 6.91
C ALA A 12 -46.94 26.76 6.54
N ILE A 13 -46.58 27.20 5.33
CA ILE A 13 -46.89 28.54 4.82
C ILE A 13 -48.39 28.67 4.63
N ASN A 14 -49.05 27.71 4.02
CA ASN A 14 -50.51 27.75 3.77
C ASN A 14 -51.30 27.73 5.05
N GLY A 15 -50.81 27.10 6.11
CA GLY A 15 -51.44 27.06 7.41
C GLY A 15 -51.23 28.29 8.30
N ALA A 16 -50.39 29.25 7.86
CA ALA A 16 -50.12 30.46 8.61
C ALA A 16 -51.38 31.39 8.66
N THR A 17 -51.59 32.02 9.83
CA THR A 17 -52.79 32.82 10.08
C THR A 17 -52.52 34.32 10.09
N SER A 18 -51.25 34.74 9.92
CA SER A 18 -50.86 36.18 9.86
C SER A 18 -49.72 36.36 8.86
N ARG A 19 -49.51 37.62 8.43
CA ARG A 19 -48.38 38.00 7.57
C ARG A 19 -47.03 37.73 8.24
N ASP A 20 -46.94 37.97 9.56
CA ASP A 20 -45.72 37.75 10.31
C ASP A 20 -45.37 36.23 10.34
N GLN A 21 -46.38 35.36 10.50
CA GLN A 21 -46.18 33.92 10.45
C GLN A 21 -45.73 33.46 9.06
N VAL A 22 -46.29 34.01 7.98
CA VAL A 22 -45.85 33.70 6.61
C VAL A 22 -44.40 34.08 6.43
N ALA A 23 -44.01 35.28 6.85
CA ALA A 23 -42.62 35.75 6.74
C ALA A 23 -41.64 34.88 7.54
N GLU A 24 -42.05 34.47 8.74
CA GLU A 24 -41.23 33.55 9.58
C GLU A 24 -41.03 32.20 8.91
N LYS A 25 -42.10 31.60 8.39
CA LYS A 25 -42.03 30.29 7.70
C LYS A 25 -41.21 30.36 6.43
N LEU A 26 -41.26 31.48 5.70
CA LEU A 26 -40.44 31.69 4.53
C LEU A 26 -38.95 31.78 4.93
N LYS A 27 -38.60 32.46 6.00
CA LYS A 27 -37.26 32.52 6.53
C LYS A 27 -36.73 31.14 6.91
N GLU A 28 -37.57 30.33 7.58
CA GLU A 28 -37.23 28.95 7.92
C GLU A 28 -36.95 28.11 6.65
N ALA A 29 -37.77 28.29 5.62
CA ALA A 29 -37.61 27.61 4.34
C ALA A 29 -36.29 27.99 3.65
N GLU A 30 -35.95 29.26 3.64
CA GLU A 30 -34.71 29.78 3.06
C GLU A 30 -33.49 29.25 3.83
N ALA A 31 -33.56 29.20 5.16
CA ALA A 31 -32.47 28.64 6.00
C ALA A 31 -32.29 27.16 5.76
N LEU A 32 -33.38 26.41 5.62
CA LEU A 32 -33.33 25.00 5.31
C LEU A 32 -32.72 24.74 3.92
N ASP A 33 -33.14 25.55 2.94
CA ASP A 33 -32.61 25.47 1.56
C ASP A 33 -31.10 25.66 1.55
N GLU A 34 -30.61 26.69 2.25
CA GLU A 34 -29.18 26.97 2.35
C GLU A 34 -28.41 25.79 3.03
N ALA A 35 -28.97 25.28 4.13
CA ALA A 35 -28.36 24.13 4.82
C ALA A 35 -28.30 22.91 3.92
N MET A 36 -29.35 22.62 3.18
CA MET A 36 -29.39 21.50 2.23
C MET A 36 -28.40 21.67 1.08
N LYS A 37 -28.31 22.91 0.55
CA LYS A 37 -27.34 23.19 -0.51
C LYS A 37 -25.92 22.95 -0.06
N GLN A 38 -25.54 23.39 1.14
CA GLN A 38 -24.21 23.15 1.69
C GLN A 38 -23.94 21.65 1.89
N LEU A 39 -24.94 20.91 2.34
CA LEU A 39 -24.81 19.45 2.51
C LEU A 39 -24.63 18.75 1.17
N GLU A 40 -25.44 19.11 0.17
CA GLU A 40 -25.33 18.57 -1.19
C GLU A 40 -23.99 18.88 -1.82
N ASP A 41 -23.50 20.11 -1.68
CA ASP A 41 -22.19 20.52 -2.20
C ASP A 41 -21.06 19.69 -1.58
N GLN A 42 -21.15 19.41 -0.28
CA GLN A 42 -20.15 18.56 0.39
C GLN A 42 -20.21 17.11 -0.10
N VAL A 43 -21.41 16.56 -0.26
CA VAL A 43 -21.59 15.20 -0.77
C VAL A 43 -21.07 15.08 -2.20
N ASN A 44 -21.25 16.11 -3.01
CA ASN A 44 -20.74 16.14 -4.39
C ASN A 44 -19.21 16.12 -4.48
N GLN A 45 -18.51 16.40 -3.38
CA GLN A 45 -17.04 16.28 -3.31
C GLN A 45 -16.56 14.86 -2.97
N ASP A 46 -17.48 13.94 -2.70
CA ASP A 46 -17.12 12.57 -2.25
C ASP A 46 -16.21 11.83 -3.22
N ASP A 47 -16.48 11.90 -4.52
CA ASP A 47 -15.65 11.21 -5.51
C ASP A 47 -14.21 11.74 -5.49
N GLN A 48 -14.04 13.05 -5.36
CA GLN A 48 -12.72 13.67 -5.28
C GLN A 48 -11.99 13.26 -3.99
N ILE A 49 -12.69 13.28 -2.86
CA ILE A 49 -12.11 12.95 -1.56
C ILE A 49 -11.74 11.46 -1.50
N SER A 50 -12.65 10.57 -1.94
CA SER A 50 -12.45 9.13 -1.92
C SER A 50 -11.30 8.65 -2.83
N ASN A 51 -10.95 9.46 -3.84
CA ASN A 51 -9.83 9.18 -4.74
C ASN A 51 -8.56 9.96 -4.37
N SER A 52 -8.58 10.70 -3.27
CA SER A 52 -7.44 11.49 -2.81
C SER A 52 -6.53 10.67 -1.88
N SER A 53 -5.27 11.07 -1.83
CA SER A 53 -4.27 10.42 -0.98
C SER A 53 -4.65 10.43 0.52
N PRO A 54 -5.19 11.53 1.09
CA PRO A 54 -5.62 11.50 2.50
C PRO A 54 -6.59 10.38 2.83
N PHE A 55 -7.48 10.02 1.90
CA PHE A 55 -8.41 8.91 2.07
C PHE A 55 -7.78 7.56 1.72
N ILE A 56 -7.18 7.45 0.54
CA ILE A 56 -6.62 6.18 0.03
C ILE A 56 -5.56 5.61 0.97
N ASN A 57 -4.72 6.46 1.52
CA ASN A 57 -3.62 6.06 2.39
C ASN A 57 -4.00 6.05 3.88
N GLU A 58 -5.27 6.28 4.21
CA GLU A 58 -5.76 6.22 5.58
C GLU A 58 -6.10 4.78 5.98
N ASP A 59 -6.17 4.52 7.28
CA ASP A 59 -6.60 3.23 7.82
C ASP A 59 -8.10 3.01 7.57
N SER A 60 -8.49 1.74 7.47
CA SER A 60 -9.85 1.34 7.12
C SER A 60 -10.92 1.86 8.09
N ASP A 61 -10.61 2.02 9.38
CA ASP A 61 -11.53 2.56 10.38
C ASP A 61 -11.88 4.03 10.10
N LYS A 62 -10.91 4.84 9.70
CA LYS A 62 -11.12 6.24 9.33
C LYS A 62 -11.85 6.37 8.00
N GLN A 63 -11.52 5.53 7.04
CA GLN A 63 -12.24 5.44 5.77
C GLN A 63 -13.71 5.10 5.99
N LYS A 64 -13.98 4.11 6.84
CA LYS A 64 -15.34 3.70 7.19
C LYS A 64 -16.10 4.83 7.87
N THR A 65 -15.49 5.53 8.81
CA THR A 65 -16.12 6.67 9.50
C THR A 65 -16.53 7.74 8.48
N TYR A 66 -15.65 8.11 7.56
CA TYR A 66 -15.97 9.06 6.51
C TYR A 66 -17.14 8.56 5.65
N ASN A 67 -17.09 7.32 5.18
CA ASN A 67 -18.14 6.73 4.34
C ASN A 67 -19.49 6.69 5.06
N ASP A 68 -19.50 6.38 6.35
CA ASP A 68 -20.73 6.36 7.16
C ASP A 68 -21.35 7.78 7.26
N LYS A 69 -20.51 8.82 7.40
CA LYS A 69 -20.99 10.20 7.46
C LYS A 69 -21.56 10.67 6.12
N ILE A 70 -20.93 10.28 5.02
CA ILE A 70 -21.47 10.54 3.66
C ILE A 70 -22.81 9.80 3.48
N GLN A 71 -22.92 8.56 3.91
CA GLN A 71 -24.15 7.79 3.80
C GLN A 71 -25.29 8.44 4.59
N ALA A 72 -25.03 8.92 5.81
CA ALA A 72 -26.02 9.64 6.62
C ALA A 72 -26.53 10.91 5.91
N ALA A 73 -25.63 11.64 5.24
CA ALA A 73 -26.03 12.81 4.45
C ALA A 73 -26.89 12.44 3.23
N LYS A 74 -26.51 11.38 2.52
CA LYS A 74 -27.28 10.89 1.37
C LYS A 74 -28.69 10.45 1.77
N GLU A 75 -28.83 9.85 2.94
CA GLU A 75 -30.14 9.48 3.47
C GLU A 75 -31.06 10.68 3.68
N ILE A 76 -30.53 11.81 4.17
CA ILE A 76 -31.27 13.05 4.31
C ILE A 76 -31.64 13.62 2.93
N ILE A 77 -30.67 13.72 2.01
CA ILE A 77 -30.85 14.30 0.69
C ILE A 77 -31.88 13.51 -0.13
N ASN A 78 -31.83 12.20 -0.06
CA ASN A 78 -32.62 11.31 -0.91
C ASN A 78 -33.96 10.84 -0.27
N GLN A 79 -34.37 11.46 0.84
CA GLN A 79 -35.66 11.16 1.47
C GLN A 79 -36.81 11.32 0.50
N THR A 80 -37.74 10.35 0.50
CA THR A 80 -38.98 10.38 -0.26
C THR A 80 -40.20 10.63 0.65
N SER A 81 -40.03 10.44 1.96
CA SER A 81 -41.01 10.66 3.00
C SER A 81 -40.31 11.04 4.30
N ASN A 82 -41.08 11.45 5.31
CA ASN A 82 -40.53 11.82 6.64
C ASN A 82 -39.36 12.80 6.56
N PRO A 83 -39.55 14.01 5.97
CA PRO A 83 -38.45 14.90 5.69
C PRO A 83 -37.79 15.41 6.96
N THR A 84 -36.48 15.59 6.90
CA THR A 84 -35.71 16.30 7.92
C THR A 84 -35.91 17.79 7.71
N LEU A 85 -36.54 18.46 8.68
CA LEU A 85 -36.82 19.91 8.62
C LEU A 85 -35.95 20.70 9.59
N ASP A 86 -35.24 20.05 10.46
CA ASP A 86 -34.37 20.69 11.44
C ASP A 86 -33.02 21.06 10.78
N LYS A 87 -32.86 22.37 10.51
CA LYS A 87 -31.61 22.87 9.93
C LYS A 87 -30.37 22.57 10.77
N GLN A 88 -30.53 22.45 12.10
CA GLN A 88 -29.40 22.12 12.98
C GLN A 88 -28.93 20.70 12.76
N LYS A 89 -29.85 19.77 12.60
CA LYS A 89 -29.51 18.39 12.29
C LYS A 89 -28.77 18.28 10.96
N ILE A 90 -29.18 19.05 9.96
CA ILE A 90 -28.51 19.11 8.66
C ILE A 90 -27.11 19.70 8.82
N ALA A 91 -26.99 20.79 9.58
CA ALA A 91 -25.69 21.42 9.86
C ALA A 91 -24.75 20.47 10.62
N ASP A 92 -25.28 19.73 11.59
CA ASP A 92 -24.50 18.74 12.35
C ASP A 92 -24.03 17.61 11.45
N THR A 93 -24.89 17.15 10.54
CA THR A 93 -24.52 16.11 9.57
C THR A 93 -23.38 16.60 8.65
N LEU A 94 -23.46 17.84 8.19
CA LEU A 94 -22.37 18.46 7.42
C LEU A 94 -21.08 18.57 8.23
N GLN A 95 -21.19 19.00 9.49
CA GLN A 95 -20.01 19.13 10.37
C GLN A 95 -19.35 17.76 10.62
N ASN A 96 -20.17 16.72 10.79
CA ASN A 96 -19.65 15.36 10.95
C ASN A 96 -18.83 14.90 9.74
N ILE A 97 -19.26 15.26 8.52
CA ILE A 97 -18.48 14.98 7.30
C ILE A 97 -17.16 15.74 7.34
N LYS A 98 -17.22 17.03 7.64
CA LYS A 98 -16.03 17.89 7.70
C LYS A 98 -15.02 17.39 8.74
N ASP A 99 -15.50 16.96 9.90
CA ASP A 99 -14.65 16.37 10.95
C ASP A 99 -14.00 15.08 10.47
N ALA A 100 -14.77 14.22 9.79
CA ALA A 100 -14.25 12.98 9.25
C ALA A 100 -13.19 13.22 8.16
N VAL A 101 -13.37 14.25 7.32
CA VAL A 101 -12.36 14.68 6.33
C VAL A 101 -11.09 15.16 7.03
N ASN A 102 -11.23 15.99 8.05
CA ASN A 102 -10.10 16.53 8.81
C ASN A 102 -9.33 15.44 9.57
N ASN A 103 -9.96 14.31 9.85
CA ASN A 103 -9.34 13.15 10.49
C ASN A 103 -8.69 12.19 9.49
N LEU A 104 -8.74 12.49 8.20
CA LEU A 104 -8.03 11.71 7.19
C LEU A 104 -6.56 12.16 7.15
N HIS A 105 -5.67 11.29 7.60
CA HIS A 105 -4.23 11.56 7.68
C HIS A 105 -3.41 10.64 6.78
N GLY A 106 -4.01 10.23 5.66
CA GLY A 106 -3.37 9.29 4.73
C GLY A 106 -2.03 9.79 4.20
N ASP A 107 -1.88 11.10 3.95
CA ASP A 107 -0.61 11.66 3.49
C ASP A 107 0.52 11.47 4.51
N GLN A 108 0.22 11.67 5.79
CA GLN A 108 1.17 11.45 6.87
C GLN A 108 1.50 9.96 7.02
N LYS A 109 0.51 9.09 6.85
CA LYS A 109 0.70 7.63 6.91
C LYS A 109 1.52 7.13 5.73
N LEU A 110 1.32 7.69 4.53
CA LEU A 110 2.16 7.39 3.38
C LEU A 110 3.60 7.82 3.63
N ALA A 111 3.81 9.04 4.12
CA ALA A 111 5.14 9.54 4.44
C ALA A 111 5.85 8.66 5.49
N GLN A 112 5.11 8.22 6.52
CA GLN A 112 5.64 7.32 7.55
C GLN A 112 6.00 5.96 6.96
N SER A 113 5.15 5.39 6.09
CA SER A 113 5.44 4.15 5.39
C SER A 113 6.74 4.23 4.59
N LYS A 114 6.95 5.34 3.89
CA LYS A 114 8.17 5.56 3.10
C LYS A 114 9.40 5.63 3.99
N GLN A 115 9.30 6.34 5.10
CA GLN A 115 10.40 6.44 6.06
C GLN A 115 10.75 5.08 6.65
N ASP A 116 9.75 4.32 7.08
CA ASP A 116 9.95 2.98 7.65
C ASP A 116 10.53 2.02 6.60
N ALA A 117 10.03 2.08 5.36
CA ALA A 117 10.53 1.26 4.26
C ALA A 117 11.98 1.57 3.92
N ASN A 118 12.35 2.85 3.87
CA ASN A 118 13.74 3.26 3.64
C ASN A 118 14.66 2.80 4.76
N ASN A 119 14.21 2.86 6.01
CA ASN A 119 14.98 2.33 7.14
C ASN A 119 15.20 0.83 7.02
N GLN A 120 14.15 0.08 6.68
CA GLN A 120 14.26 -1.36 6.47
C GLN A 120 15.16 -1.69 5.27
N LEU A 121 15.03 -0.95 4.16
CA LEU A 121 15.89 -1.11 2.97
C LEU A 121 17.36 -0.92 3.33
N ASN A 122 17.68 0.10 4.12
CA ASN A 122 19.05 0.38 4.54
C ASN A 122 19.65 -0.75 5.39
N HIS A 123 18.82 -1.55 6.07
CA HIS A 123 19.25 -2.69 6.88
C HIS A 123 19.18 -4.03 6.14
N LEU A 124 18.90 -4.04 4.85
CA LEU A 124 19.02 -5.23 4.00
C LEU A 124 20.48 -5.38 3.58
N ASP A 125 21.27 -5.96 4.46
CA ASP A 125 22.74 -5.92 4.41
C ASP A 125 23.34 -6.75 3.26
N ASP A 126 22.58 -7.69 2.71
CA ASP A 126 23.05 -8.51 1.59
C ASP A 126 22.81 -7.87 0.22
N LEU A 127 22.01 -6.79 0.17
CA LEU A 127 21.87 -6.02 -1.06
C LEU A 127 23.12 -5.16 -1.31
N THR A 128 23.49 -5.02 -2.57
CA THR A 128 24.50 -4.05 -3.00
C THR A 128 23.94 -2.63 -2.93
N GLU A 129 24.82 -1.62 -2.93
CA GLU A 129 24.37 -0.24 -3.00
C GLU A 129 23.58 0.04 -4.29
N GLU A 130 23.97 -0.55 -5.41
CA GLU A 130 23.28 -0.43 -6.69
C GLU A 130 21.87 -0.97 -6.62
N GLN A 131 21.67 -2.12 -5.96
CA GLN A 131 20.35 -2.70 -5.75
C GLN A 131 19.49 -1.81 -4.84
N LYS A 132 20.05 -1.31 -3.73
CA LYS A 132 19.34 -0.38 -2.85
C LYS A 132 18.95 0.90 -3.59
N ASN A 133 19.85 1.43 -4.41
CA ASN A 133 19.61 2.64 -5.19
C ASN A 133 18.51 2.46 -6.25
N HIS A 134 18.26 1.23 -6.69
CA HIS A 134 17.11 0.92 -7.54
C HIS A 134 15.78 1.08 -6.79
N PHE A 135 15.70 0.60 -5.55
CA PHE A 135 14.46 0.60 -4.77
C PHE A 135 14.12 1.95 -4.14
N LYS A 136 15.12 2.76 -3.78
CA LYS A 136 14.90 4.05 -3.12
C LYS A 136 13.92 4.96 -3.87
N PRO A 137 14.10 5.25 -5.17
CA PRO A 137 13.14 6.10 -5.89
C PRO A 137 11.77 5.45 -6.05
N LEU A 138 11.69 4.13 -6.18
CA LEU A 138 10.42 3.42 -6.28
C LEU A 138 9.60 3.54 -5.00
N ILE A 139 10.26 3.49 -3.84
CA ILE A 139 9.62 3.73 -2.54
C ILE A 139 9.25 5.20 -2.39
N ASN A 140 10.17 6.10 -2.67
CA ASN A 140 9.96 7.54 -2.45
C ASN A 140 8.90 8.15 -3.37
N ASN A 141 8.74 7.61 -4.57
CA ASN A 141 7.76 8.09 -5.56
C ASN A 141 6.45 7.32 -5.53
N ALA A 142 6.30 6.34 -4.65
CA ALA A 142 5.06 5.57 -4.55
C ALA A 142 3.90 6.46 -4.09
N ASP A 143 2.73 6.29 -4.71
CA ASP A 143 1.53 7.07 -4.40
C ASP A 143 0.68 6.43 -3.30
N THR A 144 0.92 5.16 -2.99
CA THR A 144 0.14 4.42 -2.00
C THR A 144 1.03 3.64 -1.04
N ARG A 145 0.52 3.40 0.16
CA ARG A 145 1.17 2.54 1.16
C ARG A 145 1.35 1.12 0.64
N ASP A 146 0.38 0.61 -0.12
CA ASP A 146 0.47 -0.72 -0.73
C ASP A 146 1.64 -0.81 -1.71
N GLU A 147 1.85 0.22 -2.53
CA GLU A 147 2.98 0.26 -3.46
C GLU A 147 4.33 0.33 -2.72
N VAL A 148 4.40 1.12 -1.64
CA VAL A 148 5.59 1.16 -0.77
C VAL A 148 5.90 -0.24 -0.25
N ASN A 149 4.91 -0.93 0.30
CA ASN A 149 5.07 -2.28 0.86
C ASN A 149 5.47 -3.29 -0.21
N LYS A 150 4.89 -3.19 -1.40
CA LYS A 150 5.22 -4.05 -2.54
C LYS A 150 6.69 -3.93 -2.91
N GLN A 151 7.20 -2.71 -3.04
CA GLN A 151 8.60 -2.48 -3.37
C GLN A 151 9.53 -3.00 -2.27
N LEU A 152 9.17 -2.79 -1.03
CA LEU A 152 9.95 -3.30 0.10
C LEU A 152 9.99 -4.84 0.11
N GLU A 153 8.87 -5.51 -0.16
CA GLU A 153 8.82 -6.97 -0.21
C GLU A 153 9.67 -7.52 -1.36
N ILE A 154 9.67 -6.86 -2.52
CA ILE A 154 10.55 -7.22 -3.64
C ILE A 154 12.02 -7.09 -3.22
N ALA A 155 12.37 -6.00 -2.54
CA ALA A 155 13.72 -5.78 -2.03
C ALA A 155 14.13 -6.85 -1.01
N LYS A 156 13.23 -7.23 -0.10
CA LYS A 156 13.48 -8.29 0.88
C LYS A 156 13.70 -9.65 0.23
N GLN A 157 12.93 -9.96 -0.81
CA GLN A 157 13.10 -11.19 -1.59
C GLN A 157 14.49 -11.21 -2.24
N LEU A 158 14.88 -10.11 -2.87
CA LEU A 158 16.20 -10.00 -3.49
C LEU A 158 17.31 -10.13 -2.45
N ASN A 159 17.13 -9.52 -1.27
CA ASN A 159 18.08 -9.65 -0.17
C ASN A 159 18.24 -11.11 0.27
N GLY A 160 17.16 -11.87 0.32
CA GLY A 160 17.20 -13.31 0.60
C GLY A 160 18.00 -14.08 -0.44
N ASP A 161 17.80 -13.78 -1.72
CA ASP A 161 18.57 -14.39 -2.81
C ASP A 161 20.06 -14.07 -2.67
N MET A 162 20.40 -12.82 -2.42
CA MET A 162 21.79 -12.36 -2.25
C MET A 162 22.42 -12.98 -1.01
N SER A 163 21.68 -13.12 0.08
CA SER A 163 22.13 -13.78 1.30
C SER A 163 22.53 -15.22 1.03
N THR A 164 21.69 -15.96 0.32
CA THR A 164 21.98 -17.34 -0.06
C THR A 164 23.19 -17.40 -0.98
N LEU A 165 23.30 -16.48 -1.93
CA LEU A 165 24.44 -16.39 -2.85
C LEU A 165 25.75 -16.14 -2.10
N HIS A 166 25.76 -15.22 -1.15
CA HIS A 166 26.93 -14.97 -0.30
C HIS A 166 27.33 -16.22 0.49
N LYS A 167 26.33 -16.92 1.03
CA LYS A 167 26.59 -18.15 1.80
C LYS A 167 27.25 -19.24 0.96
N VAL A 168 26.72 -19.52 -0.23
CA VAL A 168 27.28 -20.58 -1.09
C VAL A 168 28.69 -20.21 -1.57
N ILE A 169 28.98 -18.94 -1.80
CA ILE A 169 30.33 -18.48 -2.13
C ILE A 169 31.26 -18.68 -0.94
N ASN A 170 30.83 -18.32 0.26
CA ASN A 170 31.63 -18.46 1.48
C ASN A 170 31.89 -19.93 1.85
N ASP A 171 31.00 -20.83 1.46
CA ASP A 171 31.15 -22.26 1.71
C ASP A 171 32.19 -22.94 0.78
N LYS A 172 32.59 -22.26 -0.28
CA LYS A 172 33.49 -22.82 -1.31
C LYS A 172 34.79 -23.41 -0.72
N ASP A 173 35.47 -22.64 0.12
CA ASP A 173 36.75 -23.06 0.66
C ASP A 173 36.61 -24.34 1.50
N GLN A 174 35.60 -24.44 2.33
CA GLN A 174 35.33 -25.62 3.12
C GLN A 174 35.00 -26.81 2.22
N ILE A 175 34.15 -26.64 1.22
CA ILE A 175 33.73 -27.70 0.31
C ILE A 175 34.93 -28.26 -0.46
N GLN A 176 35.81 -27.39 -0.96
CA GLN A 176 37.01 -27.79 -1.74
C GLN A 176 38.03 -28.57 -0.91
N HIS A 177 37.97 -28.51 0.42
CA HIS A 177 38.84 -29.29 1.31
C HIS A 177 38.23 -30.59 1.78
N LEU A 178 36.98 -30.90 1.40
CA LEU A 178 36.32 -32.14 1.74
C LEU A 178 36.69 -33.27 0.75
N SER A 179 36.75 -34.50 1.25
CA SER A 179 37.03 -35.69 0.45
C SER A 179 36.09 -35.79 -0.77
N ASN A 180 34.84 -35.43 -0.58
CA ASN A 180 33.83 -35.50 -1.64
C ASN A 180 34.16 -34.63 -2.86
N TYR A 181 34.85 -33.52 -2.64
CA TYR A 181 35.37 -32.65 -3.72
C TYR A 181 36.73 -33.16 -4.21
N ILE A 182 37.65 -33.37 -3.28
CA ILE A 182 39.06 -33.71 -3.61
C ILE A 182 39.14 -34.93 -4.51
N ASN A 183 38.36 -35.96 -4.24
CA ASN A 183 38.37 -37.25 -4.96
C ASN A 183 37.30 -37.34 -6.06
N ALA A 184 36.58 -36.27 -6.33
CA ALA A 184 35.56 -36.25 -7.38
C ALA A 184 36.17 -36.33 -8.79
N ASP A 185 35.37 -36.77 -9.74
CA ASP A 185 35.72 -36.70 -11.16
C ASP A 185 36.00 -35.26 -11.58
N ASN A 186 36.93 -35.03 -12.47
CA ASN A 186 37.33 -33.67 -12.88
C ASN A 186 36.19 -32.88 -13.45
N ASP A 187 35.30 -33.49 -14.24
CA ASP A 187 34.12 -32.78 -14.76
C ASP A 187 33.17 -32.32 -13.66
N LYS A 188 33.04 -33.10 -12.60
CA LYS A 188 32.21 -32.73 -11.43
C LYS A 188 32.81 -31.58 -10.65
N LYS A 189 34.13 -31.59 -10.45
CA LYS A 189 34.87 -30.47 -9.82
C LYS A 189 34.69 -29.20 -10.63
N GLN A 190 34.89 -29.28 -11.96
CA GLN A 190 34.77 -28.13 -12.85
C GLN A 190 33.37 -27.57 -12.87
N ASN A 191 32.34 -28.40 -12.87
CA ASN A 191 30.94 -27.93 -12.84
C ASN A 191 30.68 -27.13 -11.55
N TYR A 192 31.14 -27.61 -10.41
CA TYR A 192 31.02 -26.90 -9.14
C TYR A 192 31.81 -25.58 -9.17
N ASP A 193 33.08 -25.65 -9.54
CA ASP A 193 33.95 -24.46 -9.57
C ASP A 193 33.42 -23.39 -10.51
N ASN A 194 32.92 -23.79 -11.70
CA ASN A 194 32.35 -22.86 -12.67
C ASN A 194 31.06 -22.22 -12.17
N ALA A 195 30.21 -22.98 -11.50
CA ALA A 195 28.97 -22.45 -10.94
C ALA A 195 29.24 -21.40 -9.84
N ILE A 196 30.22 -21.69 -8.96
CA ILE A 196 30.63 -20.71 -7.93
C ILE A 196 31.27 -19.47 -8.58
N LYS A 197 32.07 -19.65 -9.62
CA LYS A 197 32.68 -18.54 -10.35
C LYS A 197 31.61 -17.64 -10.99
N GLU A 198 30.56 -18.21 -11.53
CA GLU A 198 29.40 -17.46 -12.05
C GLU A 198 28.79 -16.58 -10.96
N ALA A 199 28.64 -17.12 -9.74
CA ALA A 199 28.12 -16.37 -8.60
C ALA A 199 29.06 -15.23 -8.18
N GLU A 200 30.36 -15.50 -8.10
CA GLU A 200 31.37 -14.49 -7.79
C GLU A 200 31.40 -13.38 -8.85
N ASP A 201 31.31 -13.74 -10.13
CA ASP A 201 31.26 -12.81 -11.25
C ASP A 201 30.02 -11.93 -11.20
N LEU A 202 28.88 -12.50 -10.87
CA LEU A 202 27.64 -11.74 -10.73
C LEU A 202 27.77 -10.66 -9.66
N ILE A 203 28.32 -10.98 -8.50
CA ILE A 203 28.50 -10.01 -7.41
C ILE A 203 29.48 -8.91 -7.80
N HIS A 204 30.58 -9.25 -8.45
CA HIS A 204 31.66 -8.29 -8.77
C HIS A 204 31.38 -7.46 -10.02
N ASN A 205 30.76 -8.04 -11.04
CA ASN A 205 30.58 -7.40 -12.35
C ASN A 205 29.15 -7.01 -12.66
N HIS A 206 28.15 -7.54 -11.92
CA HIS A 206 26.74 -7.25 -12.10
C HIS A 206 26.06 -6.94 -10.77
N PRO A 207 26.57 -5.96 -10.00
CA PRO A 207 26.03 -5.66 -8.66
C PRO A 207 24.64 -5.03 -8.70
N ASP A 208 24.16 -4.65 -9.88
CA ASP A 208 22.83 -4.07 -10.12
C ASP A 208 21.77 -5.12 -10.49
N THR A 209 22.10 -6.41 -10.42
CA THR A 209 21.15 -7.48 -10.77
C THR A 209 19.90 -7.43 -9.90
N LEU A 210 18.73 -7.60 -10.53
CA LEU A 210 17.42 -7.53 -9.88
C LEU A 210 16.54 -8.75 -10.16
N ASP A 211 17.02 -9.66 -11.02
CA ASP A 211 16.22 -10.78 -11.52
C ASP A 211 16.23 -11.94 -10.53
N HIS A 212 15.16 -12.01 -9.71
CA HIS A 212 14.96 -13.08 -8.74
C HIS A 212 15.06 -14.48 -9.39
N LYS A 213 14.40 -14.66 -10.54
CA LYS A 213 14.39 -15.98 -11.22
C LYS A 213 15.79 -16.38 -11.66
N ALA A 214 16.55 -15.46 -12.25
CA ALA A 214 17.92 -15.72 -12.67
C ALA A 214 18.81 -16.09 -11.48
N LEU A 215 18.64 -15.41 -10.34
CA LEU A 215 19.36 -15.74 -9.09
C LEU A 215 18.97 -17.11 -8.57
N GLN A 216 17.70 -17.47 -8.56
CA GLN A 216 17.23 -18.78 -8.16
C GLN A 216 17.78 -19.87 -9.08
N ASP A 217 17.79 -19.66 -10.39
CA ASP A 217 18.36 -20.61 -11.35
C ASP A 217 19.84 -20.82 -11.10
N LEU A 218 20.59 -19.77 -10.81
CA LEU A 218 22.01 -19.87 -10.48
C LEU A 218 22.23 -20.63 -9.15
N LEU A 219 21.46 -20.33 -8.12
CA LEU A 219 21.53 -21.04 -6.84
C LEU A 219 21.21 -22.51 -7.00
N ASN A 220 20.21 -22.87 -7.81
CA ASN A 220 19.88 -24.26 -8.11
C ASN A 220 21.00 -24.96 -8.87
N LYS A 221 21.65 -24.27 -9.79
CA LYS A 221 22.81 -24.76 -10.54
C LYS A 221 23.98 -25.09 -9.61
N ILE A 222 24.26 -24.19 -8.65
CA ILE A 222 25.32 -24.41 -7.64
C ILE A 222 24.97 -25.60 -6.74
N ASP A 223 23.73 -25.66 -6.27
CA ASP A 223 23.26 -26.74 -5.39
C ASP A 223 23.35 -28.08 -6.12
N GLN A 224 22.92 -28.14 -7.37
CA GLN A 224 23.02 -29.36 -8.19
C GLN A 224 24.48 -29.79 -8.39
N ALA A 225 25.37 -28.87 -8.77
CA ALA A 225 26.77 -29.14 -8.97
C ALA A 225 27.45 -29.65 -7.67
N HIS A 226 27.06 -29.05 -6.52
CA HIS A 226 27.53 -29.51 -5.21
C HIS A 226 27.07 -30.93 -4.91
N ASN A 227 25.79 -31.22 -5.13
CA ASN A 227 25.22 -32.54 -4.84
C ASN A 227 25.74 -33.64 -5.78
N GLU A 228 26.23 -33.30 -6.95
CA GLU A 228 26.81 -34.22 -7.93
C GLU A 228 28.27 -34.54 -7.66
N LEU A 229 28.91 -33.89 -6.69
CA LEU A 229 30.28 -34.25 -6.29
C LEU A 229 30.29 -35.70 -5.79
N ASN A 230 31.19 -36.49 -6.33
CA ASN A 230 31.20 -37.96 -6.13
C ASN A 230 32.50 -38.50 -5.53
N GLY A 231 33.27 -37.61 -4.89
CA GLY A 231 34.59 -37.98 -4.39
C GLY A 231 34.59 -39.05 -3.29
N GLU A 232 33.61 -39.04 -2.40
CA GLU A 232 33.50 -40.07 -1.35
C GLU A 232 33.21 -41.44 -1.94
N SER A 233 32.30 -41.52 -2.90
CA SER A 233 31.96 -42.74 -3.61
C SER A 233 33.17 -43.26 -4.40
N ARG A 234 33.86 -42.36 -5.10
CA ARG A 234 35.08 -42.72 -5.86
C ARG A 234 36.21 -43.23 -4.97
N PHE A 235 36.43 -42.57 -3.83
CA PHE A 235 37.44 -42.95 -2.87
C PHE A 235 37.18 -44.35 -2.29
N LYS A 236 35.92 -44.66 -1.97
CA LYS A 236 35.54 -46.00 -1.46
C LYS A 236 35.70 -47.12 -2.48
N GLN A 237 35.61 -46.82 -3.77
CA GLN A 237 35.77 -47.78 -4.86
C GLN A 237 37.24 -48.02 -5.21
N ALA A 238 38.13 -47.16 -4.83
CA ALA A 238 39.55 -47.31 -5.05
C ALA A 238 40.16 -48.21 -3.99
#